data_c2b4291818923f10f708e18207439fa8
#
_entry.id   c2b4291818923f10f708e18207439fa8
#
_cell.length_a   1.000
_cell.length_b   1.000
_cell.length_c   1.000
_cell.angle_alpha   90.00
_cell.angle_beta   90.00
_cell.angle_gamma   90.00
#
_symmetry.space_group_name_H-M   'P 1'
#
loop_
_entity.id
_entity.type
_entity.pdbx_description
1 polymer ?
#
loop_
_entity_poly.entity_id
_entity_poly.type
_entity_poly.pdbx_seq_one_letter_code
_entity_poly.pdbx_strand_id
1 'polypeptide(L)'
;NPGIKTADVEMNYGAGNVFLSSPVDYLVKATNASNYIVQDFSVKYEKNHADIDFEGGNNVNINGKDFKSNNFNIALNESPIYDFEINLGACNANLDFSEYKVSEVNVNGGACDLNIKLGDLYGNTNVDLETGVSGIKIGIPSSSGCRIECETVLSNKDFPGFDKKSGKVYETTNYLSASKHIIIKLEGAISDFEIYQY
;
A
#
# COMPACT_ATOMS: atom_id res chain seq x y z
N ASN A 1 -3.88 20.91 -8.01
CA ASN A 1 -2.92 21.43 -9.00
C ASN A 1 -3.26 20.84 -10.35
N PRO A 2 -3.84 21.62 -11.28
CA PRO A 2 -4.08 21.16 -12.62
C PRO A 2 -2.72 21.06 -13.33
N GLY A 3 -2.26 19.85 -13.58
CA GLY A 3 -1.03 19.63 -14.36
C GLY A 3 -0.11 18.52 -13.88
N ILE A 4 -0.27 18.00 -12.65
CA ILE A 4 0.52 16.86 -12.18
C ILE A 4 -0.01 15.58 -12.85
N LYS A 5 0.87 14.86 -13.53
CA LYS A 5 0.56 13.62 -14.25
C LYS A 5 1.05 12.38 -13.55
N THR A 6 2.16 12.51 -12.83
CA THR A 6 2.77 11.41 -12.06
C THR A 6 3.16 11.93 -10.69
N ALA A 7 3.15 11.05 -9.70
CA ALA A 7 3.65 11.37 -8.37
C ALA A 7 4.26 10.15 -7.69
N ASP A 8 5.41 10.36 -7.07
CA ASP A 8 6.04 9.39 -6.18
C ASP A 8 5.65 9.73 -4.75
N VAL A 9 5.26 8.70 -4.00
CA VAL A 9 4.82 8.83 -2.61
C VAL A 9 5.72 7.97 -1.74
N GLU A 10 6.57 8.60 -0.96
CA GLU A 10 7.37 7.93 0.06
C GLU A 10 6.72 8.09 1.43
N MET A 11 6.56 6.98 2.14
CA MET A 11 5.98 6.96 3.47
C MET A 11 6.86 6.19 4.44
N ASN A 12 7.33 6.86 5.47
CA ASN A 12 8.06 6.27 6.59
C ASN A 12 7.21 6.38 7.86
N TYR A 13 6.63 5.26 8.33
CA TYR A 13 5.71 5.26 9.47
C TYR A 13 6.08 4.21 10.52
N GLY A 14 6.42 4.67 11.71
CA GLY A 14 6.97 3.82 12.76
C GLY A 14 5.95 2.95 13.48
N ALA A 15 4.87 3.54 14.02
CA ALA A 15 3.90 2.81 14.84
C ALA A 15 2.51 3.49 14.86
N GLY A 16 1.45 2.70 14.84
CA GLY A 16 0.05 3.14 14.92
C GLY A 16 -0.82 2.64 13.79
N ASN A 17 -1.78 3.45 13.34
CA ASN A 17 -2.68 3.10 12.26
C ASN A 17 -2.50 4.07 11.08
N VAL A 18 -2.38 3.53 9.87
CA VAL A 18 -2.29 4.29 8.62
C VAL A 18 -3.50 3.99 7.74
N PHE A 19 -4.07 5.02 7.16
CA PHE A 19 -5.22 4.91 6.27
C PHE A 19 -4.97 5.72 5.00
N LEU A 20 -5.06 5.07 3.84
CA LEU A 20 -5.25 5.75 2.55
C LEU A 20 -6.74 5.70 2.24
N SER A 21 -7.36 6.87 2.13
CA SER A 21 -8.81 7.03 1.92
C SER A 21 -9.14 7.52 0.51
N SER A 22 -10.43 7.66 0.21
CA SER A 22 -10.93 8.15 -1.09
C SER A 22 -10.30 9.48 -1.52
N PRO A 23 -10.21 9.73 -2.84
CA PRO A 23 -9.58 10.91 -3.41
C PRO A 23 -10.15 12.25 -2.96
N VAL A 24 -9.33 13.28 -3.08
CA VAL A 24 -9.67 14.67 -2.78
C VAL A 24 -9.25 15.60 -3.94
N ASP A 25 -9.80 16.83 -3.96
CA ASP A 25 -9.48 17.82 -4.99
C ASP A 25 -8.04 18.36 -4.90
N TYR A 26 -7.40 18.25 -3.75
CA TYR A 26 -6.02 18.65 -3.52
C TYR A 26 -5.06 17.52 -3.93
N LEU A 27 -3.81 17.85 -4.30
CA LEU A 27 -2.82 16.83 -4.60
C LEU A 27 -2.65 15.86 -3.42
N VAL A 28 -2.58 16.41 -2.21
CA VAL A 28 -2.46 15.64 -0.96
C VAL A 28 -3.20 16.35 0.17
N LYS A 29 -3.86 15.55 1.01
CA LYS A 29 -4.40 15.94 2.30
C LYS A 29 -3.99 14.89 3.33
N ALA A 30 -3.28 15.31 4.36
CA ALA A 30 -2.89 14.43 5.45
C ALA A 30 -3.41 14.98 6.78
N THR A 31 -3.87 14.08 7.65
CA THR A 31 -4.30 14.41 9.00
C THR A 31 -3.76 13.38 9.98
N ASN A 32 -3.19 13.86 11.08
CA ASN A 32 -2.73 13.01 12.16
C ASN A 32 -3.53 13.30 13.43
N ALA A 33 -4.17 12.27 14.00
CA ALA A 33 -4.89 12.36 15.26
C ALA A 33 -4.05 11.93 16.47
N SER A 34 -2.73 12.08 16.42
CA SER A 34 -1.81 11.78 17.52
C SER A 34 -1.46 13.01 18.32
N ASN A 35 -1.35 12.87 19.64
CA ASN A 35 -0.76 13.89 20.52
C ASN A 35 0.76 13.68 20.72
N TYR A 36 1.36 12.65 20.16
CA TYR A 36 2.72 12.19 20.48
C TYR A 36 3.67 12.16 19.30
N ILE A 37 3.15 11.89 18.09
CA ILE A 37 3.96 11.80 16.88
C ILE A 37 3.44 12.85 15.91
N VAL A 38 4.24 13.83 15.60
CA VAL A 38 3.97 14.77 14.51
C VAL A 38 4.46 14.11 13.24
N GLN A 39 3.55 13.83 12.33
CA GLN A 39 3.90 13.37 11.00
C GLN A 39 4.14 14.63 10.16
N ASP A 40 5.38 14.81 9.72
CA ASP A 40 5.71 15.85 8.77
C ASP A 40 5.52 15.33 7.35
N PHE A 41 5.12 16.20 6.44
CA PHE A 41 5.11 15.87 5.02
C PHE A 41 5.63 17.04 4.20
N SER A 42 6.26 16.71 3.10
CA SER A 42 6.73 17.68 2.11
C SER A 42 6.25 17.32 0.72
N VAL A 43 6.13 18.32 -0.15
CA VAL A 43 5.81 18.14 -1.56
C VAL A 43 6.77 18.96 -2.40
N LYS A 44 7.51 18.28 -3.27
CA LYS A 44 8.35 18.92 -4.28
C LYS A 44 7.69 18.78 -5.65
N TYR A 45 7.76 19.79 -6.46
CA TYR A 45 7.14 19.82 -7.77
C TYR A 45 8.20 19.97 -8.87
N GLU A 46 8.17 19.07 -9.84
CA GLU A 46 9.01 19.12 -11.04
C GLU A 46 8.14 19.03 -12.29
N LYS A 47 7.84 20.18 -12.92
CA LYS A 47 6.97 20.27 -14.10
C LYS A 47 5.60 19.63 -13.87
N ASN A 48 5.39 18.41 -14.38
CA ASN A 48 4.16 17.64 -14.26
C ASN A 48 4.27 16.42 -13.32
N HIS A 49 5.33 16.39 -12.53
CA HIS A 49 5.61 15.38 -11.51
C HIS A 49 5.63 15.99 -10.10
N ALA A 50 5.33 15.19 -9.10
CA ALA A 50 5.43 15.59 -7.71
C ALA A 50 6.02 14.46 -6.86
N ASP A 51 7.00 14.81 -6.00
CA ASP A 51 7.47 13.94 -4.93
C ASP A 51 6.74 14.31 -3.64
N ILE A 52 6.13 13.34 -2.99
CA ILE A 52 5.35 13.50 -1.75
C ILE A 52 6.00 12.64 -0.68
N ASP A 53 6.65 13.27 0.28
CA ASP A 53 7.36 12.57 1.35
C ASP A 53 6.59 12.69 2.66
N PHE A 54 6.28 11.56 3.31
CA PHE A 54 5.73 11.50 4.66
C PHE A 54 6.78 10.93 5.60
N GLU A 55 7.29 11.75 6.50
CA GLU A 55 8.28 11.32 7.49
C GLU A 55 7.65 11.24 8.88
N GLY A 56 7.84 10.10 9.55
CA GLY A 56 7.47 9.94 10.95
C GLY A 56 8.32 10.88 11.83
N GLY A 57 7.64 11.81 12.50
CA GLY A 57 8.32 12.80 13.33
C GLY A 57 9.12 12.17 14.47
N ASN A 58 10.36 12.62 14.62
CA ASN A 58 11.29 12.20 15.67
C ASN A 58 10.93 12.71 17.07
N ASN A 59 9.83 13.46 17.22
CA ASN A 59 9.42 14.07 18.47
C ASN A 59 8.32 13.26 19.17
N VAL A 60 8.71 12.27 19.94
CA VAL A 60 7.80 11.57 20.87
C VAL A 60 7.73 12.38 22.15
N ASN A 61 6.67 13.14 22.35
CA ASN A 61 6.46 13.86 23.63
C ASN A 61 5.75 12.94 24.63
N ILE A 62 6.51 12.15 25.39
CA ILE A 62 6.00 11.20 26.38
C ILE A 62 5.73 11.92 27.71
N ASN A 63 4.84 12.89 27.73
CA ASN A 63 4.29 13.40 29.00
C ASN A 63 3.03 12.58 29.34
N GLY A 64 3.27 11.35 29.83
CA GLY A 64 2.28 10.32 30.09
C GLY A 64 1.02 10.83 30.77
N LYS A 65 -0.09 10.75 30.10
CA LYS A 65 -1.40 10.42 30.69
C LYS A 65 -2.48 9.89 29.74
N ASP A 66 -2.42 10.00 28.45
CA ASP A 66 -3.43 9.39 27.59
C ASP A 66 -2.81 8.94 26.24
N PHE A 67 -2.50 7.66 26.11
CA PHE A 67 -2.18 7.07 24.82
C PHE A 67 -3.43 7.07 23.94
N LYS A 68 -3.64 8.10 23.16
CA LYS A 68 -4.58 8.04 22.06
C LYS A 68 -3.94 7.31 20.89
N SER A 69 -4.73 6.49 20.21
CA SER A 69 -4.29 5.80 19.00
C SER A 69 -3.65 6.80 18.02
N ASN A 70 -2.46 6.48 17.53
CA ASN A 70 -1.81 7.25 16.48
C ASN A 70 -2.46 6.88 15.15
N ASN A 71 -3.35 7.71 14.64
CA ASN A 71 -4.05 7.50 13.38
C ASN A 71 -3.58 8.53 12.36
N PHE A 72 -2.99 8.05 11.30
CA PHE A 72 -2.54 8.85 10.18
C PHE A 72 -3.41 8.58 8.95
N ASN A 73 -4.13 9.60 8.51
CA ASN A 73 -5.05 9.52 7.38
C ASN A 73 -4.49 10.33 6.22
N ILE A 74 -4.40 9.71 5.05
CA ILE A 74 -3.92 10.27 3.81
C ILE A 74 -5.04 10.20 2.77
N ALA A 75 -5.19 11.25 2.00
CA ALA A 75 -6.01 11.28 0.79
C ALA A 75 -5.25 12.05 -0.29
N LEU A 76 -5.24 11.51 -1.50
CA LEU A 76 -4.53 12.05 -2.65
C LEU A 76 -5.50 12.49 -3.75
N ASN A 77 -5.02 13.13 -4.77
CA ASN A 77 -5.80 13.44 -5.96
C ASN A 77 -5.94 12.19 -6.87
N GLU A 78 -7.05 12.02 -7.55
CA GLU A 78 -7.29 10.86 -8.44
C GLU A 78 -6.56 10.95 -9.80
N SER A 79 -6.07 12.15 -10.17
CA SER A 79 -5.57 12.41 -11.53
C SER A 79 -4.20 11.82 -11.84
N PRO A 80 -3.18 11.93 -10.95
CA PRO A 80 -1.85 11.40 -11.22
C PRO A 80 -1.81 9.88 -11.30
N ILE A 81 -0.75 9.36 -11.95
CA ILE A 81 -0.31 7.98 -11.80
C ILE A 81 0.69 7.98 -10.64
N TYR A 82 0.52 7.05 -9.72
CA TYR A 82 1.28 6.97 -8.49
C TYR A 82 2.21 5.78 -8.45
N ASP A 83 3.42 6.01 -7.92
CA ASP A 83 4.34 5.01 -7.42
C ASP A 83 4.49 5.20 -5.91
N PHE A 84 4.35 4.11 -5.13
CA PHE A 84 4.39 4.14 -3.68
C PHE A 84 5.58 3.35 -3.14
N GLU A 85 6.35 3.99 -2.26
CA GLU A 85 7.36 3.37 -1.40
C GLU A 85 6.92 3.53 0.06
N ILE A 86 6.57 2.43 0.73
CA ILE A 86 5.93 2.45 2.05
C ILE A 86 6.76 1.63 3.04
N ASN A 87 7.36 2.29 4.01
CA ASN A 87 8.16 1.70 5.05
C ASN A 87 7.41 1.75 6.39
N LEU A 88 7.06 0.59 6.93
CA LEU A 88 6.22 0.43 8.11
C LEU A 88 6.96 -0.28 9.23
N GLY A 89 6.90 0.25 10.43
CA GLY A 89 7.46 -0.40 11.61
C GLY A 89 6.50 -1.43 12.24
N ALA A 90 5.81 -1.05 13.32
CA ALA A 90 4.80 -1.88 14.00
C ALA A 90 3.42 -1.19 13.90
N CYS A 91 2.62 -1.54 12.91
CA CYS A 91 1.41 -0.79 12.61
C CYS A 91 0.28 -1.63 12.01
N ASN A 92 -0.91 -1.02 11.95
CA ASN A 92 -2.01 -1.49 11.13
C ASN A 92 -2.17 -0.51 9.95
N ALA A 93 -2.15 -1.01 8.72
CA ALA A 93 -2.32 -0.19 7.54
C ALA A 93 -3.53 -0.64 6.72
N ASN A 94 -4.42 0.30 6.42
CA ASN A 94 -5.53 0.14 5.49
C ASN A 94 -5.31 1.04 4.30
N LEU A 95 -4.91 0.45 3.18
CA LEU A 95 -4.49 1.15 1.98
C LEU A 95 -5.47 0.85 0.85
N ASP A 96 -6.43 1.74 0.63
CA ASP A 96 -7.39 1.60 -0.47
C ASP A 96 -6.90 2.37 -1.71
N PHE A 97 -6.32 1.64 -2.66
CA PHE A 97 -5.86 2.15 -3.94
C PHE A 97 -6.92 2.04 -5.05
N SER A 98 -8.13 1.57 -4.75
CA SER A 98 -9.12 1.24 -5.79
C SER A 98 -9.58 2.43 -6.62
N GLU A 99 -9.45 3.64 -6.11
CA GLU A 99 -9.83 4.88 -6.78
C GLU A 99 -8.62 5.67 -7.32
N TYR A 100 -7.41 5.07 -7.30
CA TYR A 100 -6.17 5.69 -7.77
C TYR A 100 -5.58 4.95 -8.97
N LYS A 101 -4.87 5.67 -9.83
CA LYS A 101 -4.06 5.08 -10.89
C LYS A 101 -2.71 4.73 -10.29
N VAL A 102 -2.42 3.46 -10.11
CA VAL A 102 -1.21 3.00 -9.44
C VAL A 102 -0.39 2.13 -10.38
N SER A 103 0.86 2.50 -10.60
CA SER A 103 1.82 1.71 -11.37
C SER A 103 2.64 0.79 -10.48
N GLU A 104 3.02 1.24 -9.28
CA GLU A 104 3.87 0.48 -8.37
C GLU A 104 3.49 0.70 -6.91
N VAL A 105 3.58 -0.37 -6.10
CA VAL A 105 3.44 -0.33 -4.65
C VAL A 105 4.52 -1.21 -4.03
N ASN A 106 5.51 -0.60 -3.40
CA ASN A 106 6.53 -1.27 -2.63
C ASN A 106 6.25 -1.09 -1.15
N VAL A 107 6.12 -2.18 -0.39
CA VAL A 107 5.90 -2.13 1.05
C VAL A 107 6.95 -2.94 1.79
N ASN A 108 7.71 -2.27 2.64
CA ASN A 108 8.62 -2.88 3.59
C ASN A 108 8.00 -2.80 5.00
N GLY A 109 7.67 -3.95 5.57
CA GLY A 109 6.97 -4.04 6.85
C GLY A 109 7.71 -4.83 7.92
N GLY A 110 7.83 -4.31 9.13
CA GLY A 110 8.38 -5.06 10.27
C GLY A 110 7.35 -6.04 10.84
N ALA A 111 6.49 -5.59 11.75
CA ALA A 111 5.41 -6.35 12.35
C ALA A 111 4.07 -5.62 12.11
N CYS A 112 3.41 -5.92 10.99
CA CYS A 112 2.27 -5.14 10.50
C CYS A 112 1.07 -6.02 10.15
N ASP A 113 -0.13 -5.50 10.41
CA ASP A 113 -1.35 -5.99 9.77
C ASP A 113 -1.66 -5.07 8.57
N LEU A 114 -1.60 -5.62 7.36
CA LEU A 114 -1.81 -4.90 6.11
C LEU A 114 -3.12 -5.31 5.45
N ASN A 115 -3.98 -4.35 5.20
CA ASN A 115 -5.16 -4.53 4.37
C ASN A 115 -5.03 -3.61 3.16
N ILE A 116 -4.80 -4.19 1.99
CA ILE A 116 -4.56 -3.50 0.73
C ILE A 116 -5.72 -3.80 -0.21
N LYS A 117 -6.29 -2.77 -0.81
CA LYS A 117 -7.28 -2.93 -1.88
C LYS A 117 -6.75 -2.25 -3.13
N LEU A 118 -6.44 -3.05 -4.16
CA LEU A 118 -5.93 -2.56 -5.44
C LEU A 118 -7.10 -2.22 -6.38
N GLY A 119 -6.87 -1.28 -7.28
CA GLY A 119 -7.80 -0.92 -8.34
C GLY A 119 -7.36 -1.40 -9.72
N ASP A 120 -8.16 -1.06 -10.73
CA ASP A 120 -7.86 -1.34 -12.14
C ASP A 120 -7.88 -0.08 -13.02
N LEU A 121 -7.61 1.09 -12.43
CA LEU A 121 -7.56 2.36 -13.15
C LEU A 121 -6.28 2.56 -13.98
N TYR A 122 -5.28 1.70 -13.77
CA TYR A 122 -4.04 1.66 -14.55
C TYR A 122 -3.87 0.31 -15.25
N GLY A 123 -3.07 0.27 -16.32
CA GLY A 123 -2.97 -0.93 -17.17
C GLY A 123 -2.22 -2.09 -16.54
N ASN A 124 -1.09 -1.79 -15.89
CA ASN A 124 -0.26 -2.77 -15.19
C ASN A 124 0.15 -2.21 -13.84
N THR A 125 -0.10 -2.94 -12.77
CA THR A 125 0.29 -2.58 -11.41
C THR A 125 1.24 -3.64 -10.84
N ASN A 126 2.41 -3.22 -10.38
CA ASN A 126 3.35 -4.07 -9.67
C ASN A 126 3.22 -3.82 -8.17
N VAL A 127 3.22 -4.90 -7.40
CA VAL A 127 3.16 -4.84 -5.93
C VAL A 127 4.26 -5.73 -5.38
N ASP A 128 5.17 -5.16 -4.61
CA ASP A 128 6.25 -5.87 -3.95
C ASP A 128 6.12 -5.71 -2.44
N LEU A 129 5.96 -6.81 -1.73
CA LEU A 129 5.75 -6.82 -0.29
C LEU A 129 6.84 -7.63 0.39
N GLU A 130 7.68 -6.94 1.16
CA GLU A 130 8.69 -7.55 2.02
C GLU A 130 8.30 -7.34 3.49
N THR A 131 8.00 -8.42 4.22
CA THR A 131 7.52 -8.32 5.60
C THR A 131 8.17 -9.32 6.54
N GLY A 132 8.35 -8.92 7.80
CA GLY A 132 8.86 -9.78 8.85
C GLY A 132 7.78 -10.71 9.39
N VAL A 133 6.94 -10.22 10.30
CA VAL A 133 5.82 -10.96 10.90
C VAL A 133 4.53 -10.17 10.66
N SER A 134 3.63 -10.68 9.83
CA SER A 134 2.50 -9.89 9.36
C SER A 134 1.26 -10.71 9.00
N GLY A 135 0.09 -10.11 9.21
CA GLY A 135 -1.15 -10.51 8.55
C GLY A 135 -1.38 -9.64 7.32
N ILE A 136 -1.47 -10.24 6.13
CA ILE A 136 -1.60 -9.49 4.87
C ILE A 136 -2.85 -9.93 4.13
N LYS A 137 -3.72 -8.98 3.88
CA LYS A 137 -4.94 -9.18 3.11
C LYS A 137 -4.97 -8.24 1.90
N ILE A 138 -5.09 -8.81 0.68
CA ILE A 138 -5.10 -8.05 -0.56
C ILE A 138 -6.35 -8.35 -1.35
N GLY A 139 -7.16 -7.32 -1.60
CA GLY A 139 -8.28 -7.36 -2.53
C GLY A 139 -7.84 -6.91 -3.92
N ILE A 140 -8.19 -7.67 -4.95
CA ILE A 140 -7.95 -7.33 -6.36
C ILE A 140 -9.24 -7.31 -7.15
N PRO A 141 -9.41 -6.44 -8.16
CA PRO A 141 -10.58 -6.46 -9.04
C PRO A 141 -10.66 -7.77 -9.83
N SER A 142 -11.84 -8.39 -9.87
CA SER A 142 -12.06 -9.62 -10.65
C SER A 142 -11.91 -9.44 -12.17
N SER A 143 -11.96 -8.19 -12.65
CA SER A 143 -11.69 -7.81 -14.05
C SER A 143 -10.21 -7.90 -14.44
N SER A 144 -9.29 -7.82 -13.46
CA SER A 144 -7.85 -7.84 -13.71
C SER A 144 -7.29 -9.26 -13.69
N GLY A 145 -6.33 -9.53 -14.56
CA GLY A 145 -5.50 -10.72 -14.45
C GLY A 145 -4.45 -10.52 -13.36
N CYS A 146 -4.35 -11.46 -12.42
CA CYS A 146 -3.35 -11.36 -11.36
C CYS A 146 -2.40 -12.54 -11.36
N ARG A 147 -1.12 -12.24 -11.15
CA ARG A 147 -0.05 -13.22 -10.92
C ARG A 147 0.60 -12.94 -9.57
N ILE A 148 0.75 -13.99 -8.76
CA ILE A 148 1.43 -13.95 -7.47
C ILE A 148 2.71 -14.77 -7.57
N GLU A 149 3.83 -14.18 -7.19
CA GLU A 149 5.11 -14.83 -6.95
C GLU A 149 5.39 -14.80 -5.45
N CYS A 150 5.39 -15.97 -4.80
CA CYS A 150 5.39 -16.04 -3.33
C CYS A 150 6.64 -16.75 -2.81
N GLU A 151 7.57 -15.96 -2.28
CA GLU A 151 8.84 -16.42 -1.68
C GLU A 151 8.81 -16.29 -0.16
N THR A 152 8.15 -17.23 0.51
CA THR A 152 7.95 -17.19 1.96
C THR A 152 8.41 -18.48 2.63
N VAL A 153 8.85 -18.42 3.89
CA VAL A 153 9.42 -19.57 4.61
C VAL A 153 8.35 -20.30 5.42
N LEU A 154 7.76 -19.66 6.42
CA LEU A 154 6.75 -20.24 7.32
C LEU A 154 5.46 -19.42 7.23
N SER A 155 4.68 -19.61 6.17
CA SER A 155 3.54 -18.76 5.91
C SER A 155 2.31 -19.58 5.50
N ASN A 156 1.16 -19.19 6.02
CA ASN A 156 -0.12 -19.66 5.52
C ASN A 156 -0.51 -18.86 4.26
N LYS A 157 -1.13 -19.49 3.29
CA LYS A 157 -1.49 -18.90 1.99
C LYS A 157 -2.90 -19.28 1.64
N ASP A 158 -3.76 -18.28 1.54
CA ASP A 158 -5.13 -18.42 1.09
C ASP A 158 -5.36 -17.55 -0.15
N PHE A 159 -5.41 -18.19 -1.33
CA PHE A 159 -5.55 -17.52 -2.62
C PHE A 159 -6.77 -18.07 -3.37
N PRO A 160 -8.01 -17.80 -2.92
CA PRO A 160 -9.19 -18.25 -3.60
C PRO A 160 -9.30 -17.68 -5.02
N GLY A 161 -9.58 -18.54 -6.00
CA GLY A 161 -9.68 -18.15 -7.41
C GLY A 161 -8.36 -18.12 -8.18
N PHE A 162 -7.27 -18.58 -7.57
CA PHE A 162 -5.97 -18.71 -8.23
C PHE A 162 -5.60 -20.16 -8.47
N ASP A 163 -5.07 -20.43 -9.64
CA ASP A 163 -4.46 -21.71 -10.01
C ASP A 163 -2.96 -21.68 -9.75
N LYS A 164 -2.44 -22.70 -9.08
CA LYS A 164 -0.99 -22.87 -8.96
C LYS A 164 -0.42 -23.35 -10.30
N LYS A 165 0.50 -22.56 -10.88
CA LYS A 165 1.11 -22.86 -12.19
C LYS A 165 2.43 -23.63 -12.04
N SER A 166 3.43 -23.07 -11.39
CA SER A 166 4.72 -23.75 -11.19
C SER A 166 5.40 -23.22 -9.93
N GLY A 167 6.06 -24.09 -9.18
CA GLY A 167 6.86 -23.69 -8.02
C GLY A 167 6.10 -22.80 -7.04
N LYS A 168 6.41 -21.52 -7.05
CA LYS A 168 5.88 -20.47 -6.16
C LYS A 168 4.93 -19.49 -6.87
N VAL A 169 4.47 -19.81 -8.09
CA VAL A 169 3.66 -18.94 -8.94
C VAL A 169 2.19 -19.38 -8.94
N TYR A 170 1.31 -18.39 -8.76
CA TYR A 170 -0.14 -18.54 -8.81
C TYR A 170 -0.73 -17.50 -9.77
N GLU A 171 -1.77 -17.86 -10.52
CA GLU A 171 -2.41 -16.95 -11.47
C GLU A 171 -3.93 -17.09 -11.41
N THR A 172 -4.64 -15.97 -11.61
CA THR A 172 -6.08 -16.02 -11.82
C THR A 172 -6.41 -16.67 -13.16
N THR A 173 -7.60 -17.25 -13.28
CA THR A 173 -8.05 -17.96 -14.51
C THR A 173 -8.06 -17.07 -15.75
N ASN A 174 -8.29 -15.77 -15.57
CA ASN A 174 -8.33 -14.76 -16.63
C ASN A 174 -6.98 -14.11 -16.92
N TYR A 175 -5.87 -14.53 -16.28
CA TYR A 175 -4.57 -13.86 -16.39
C TYR A 175 -4.14 -13.59 -17.84
N LEU A 176 -4.27 -14.59 -18.72
CA LEU A 176 -3.84 -14.45 -20.13
C LEU A 176 -4.80 -13.64 -21.01
N SER A 177 -6.04 -13.46 -20.61
CA SER A 177 -7.09 -12.80 -21.40
C SER A 177 -7.46 -11.41 -20.89
N ALA A 178 -7.06 -11.06 -19.69
CA ALA A 178 -7.33 -9.76 -19.10
C ALA A 178 -6.56 -8.65 -19.85
N SER A 179 -7.16 -7.48 -19.95
CA SER A 179 -6.51 -6.29 -20.53
C SER A 179 -5.68 -5.50 -19.52
N LYS A 180 -5.83 -5.80 -18.24
CA LYS A 180 -5.12 -5.17 -17.11
C LYS A 180 -4.52 -6.24 -16.23
N HIS A 181 -3.32 -6.00 -15.76
CA HIS A 181 -2.57 -6.99 -14.99
C HIS A 181 -2.08 -6.42 -13.66
N ILE A 182 -2.13 -7.27 -12.65
CA ILE A 182 -1.55 -7.03 -11.34
C ILE A 182 -0.52 -8.13 -11.09
N ILE A 183 0.72 -7.75 -10.80
CA ILE A 183 1.80 -8.67 -10.46
C ILE A 183 2.16 -8.42 -9.00
N ILE A 184 2.01 -9.45 -8.16
CA ILE A 184 2.28 -9.36 -6.72
C ILE A 184 3.45 -10.27 -6.40
N LYS A 185 4.50 -9.70 -5.83
CA LYS A 185 5.59 -10.44 -5.22
C LYS A 185 5.45 -10.39 -3.71
N LEU A 186 5.56 -11.54 -3.07
CA LEU A 186 5.44 -11.67 -1.64
C LEU A 186 6.72 -12.30 -1.10
N GLU A 187 7.42 -11.54 -0.27
CA GLU A 187 8.56 -12.00 0.50
C GLU A 187 8.26 -11.87 2.00
N GLY A 188 8.45 -12.93 2.76
CA GLY A 188 8.15 -12.88 4.18
C GLY A 188 8.69 -14.05 4.97
N ALA A 189 9.03 -13.80 6.24
CA ALA A 189 9.54 -14.84 7.13
C ALA A 189 8.40 -15.65 7.77
N ILE A 190 7.50 -14.99 8.51
CA ILE A 190 6.35 -15.61 9.19
C ILE A 190 5.14 -14.72 8.95
N SER A 191 4.32 -15.06 7.96
CA SER A 191 3.18 -14.22 7.57
C SER A 191 1.99 -15.06 7.11
N ASP A 192 0.79 -14.52 7.36
CA ASP A 192 -0.45 -15.06 6.81
C ASP A 192 -0.87 -14.18 5.63
N PHE A 193 -1.01 -14.80 4.45
CA PHE A 193 -1.41 -14.10 3.22
C PHE A 193 -2.80 -14.55 2.78
N GLU A 194 -3.71 -13.61 2.65
CA GLU A 194 -5.02 -13.78 2.02
C GLU A 194 -5.10 -12.85 0.81
N ILE A 195 -5.26 -13.41 -0.41
CA ILE A 195 -5.48 -12.60 -1.62
C ILE A 195 -6.78 -13.05 -2.28
N TYR A 196 -7.73 -12.16 -2.42
CA TYR A 196 -9.06 -12.44 -2.90
C TYR A 196 -9.50 -11.49 -4.03
N GLN A 197 -10.41 -11.96 -4.87
CA GLN A 197 -11.04 -11.15 -5.92
C GLN A 197 -12.35 -10.52 -5.40
N TYR A 198 -12.60 -9.26 -5.77
CA TYR A 198 -13.86 -8.57 -5.48
C TYR A 198 -14.51 -8.01 -6.74
#